data_058b0e8393ffd0f928aa6dd6ef373cd0
#
_entry.id   058b0e8393ffd0f928aa6dd6ef373cd0
#
_cell.length_a   1.000
_cell.length_b   1.000
_cell.length_c   1.000
_cell.angle_alpha   90.00
_cell.angle_beta   90.00
_cell.angle_gamma   90.00
#
_symmetry.space_group_name_H-M   'P 1'
#
loop_
_entity.id
_entity.type
_entity.pdbx_description
1 polymer ?
#
loop_
_entity_poly.entity_id
_entity_poly.type
_entity_poly.pdbx_seq_one_letter_code
_entity_poly.pdbx_strand_id
1 'polypeptide(L)'
;MPEERQLTALPLLAAIYNAKGFYYFSYHAIFAKGNEVDPKHSEKMWPRVASSGNLLNKLAPYIMGDKTTPEMKINNKIATLRGRRFIADNGKEAVILVSIEPKAVEAFFELPDGKKYKSLRNKAVKTGKGTWKFASDNIDYDVLIEE
;
A
#
# COMPACT_ATOMS: atom_id res chain seq x y z
N MET A 1 8.41 15.36 -9.47
CA MET A 1 8.05 15.16 -8.04
C MET A 1 7.14 13.97 -7.93
N PRO A 2 7.42 12.97 -7.08
CA PRO A 2 6.57 11.80 -6.96
C PRO A 2 5.18 12.17 -6.41
N GLU A 3 4.15 11.49 -6.92
CA GLU A 3 2.80 11.63 -6.41
C GLU A 3 2.66 10.94 -5.04
N GLU A 4 1.65 11.33 -4.25
CA GLU A 4 1.38 10.72 -2.93
C GLU A 4 1.25 9.20 -3.01
N ARG A 5 0.53 8.70 -4.03
CA ARG A 5 0.34 7.26 -4.24
C ARG A 5 1.66 6.52 -4.46
N GLN A 6 2.61 7.11 -5.18
CA GLN A 6 3.93 6.52 -5.42
C GLN A 6 4.79 6.49 -4.16
N LEU A 7 4.76 7.59 -3.38
CA LEU A 7 5.46 7.67 -2.10
C LEU A 7 4.95 6.65 -1.08
N THR A 8 3.64 6.39 -1.09
CA THR A 8 3.01 5.43 -0.18
C THR A 8 3.17 3.99 -0.68
N ALA A 9 3.17 3.76 -1.99
CA ALA A 9 3.36 2.43 -2.56
C ALA A 9 4.71 1.80 -2.18
N LEU A 10 5.78 2.59 -2.10
CA LEU A 10 7.13 2.09 -1.78
C LEU A 10 7.21 1.41 -0.40
N PRO A 11 6.86 2.05 0.73
CA PRO A 11 6.91 1.39 2.03
C PRO A 11 5.89 0.26 2.16
N LEU A 12 4.73 0.34 1.51
CA LEU A 12 3.77 -0.75 1.48
C LEU A 12 4.32 -1.97 0.73
N LEU A 13 5.03 -1.75 -0.39
CA LEU A 13 5.72 -2.82 -1.10
C LEU A 13 6.81 -3.45 -0.23
N ALA A 14 7.59 -2.65 0.48
CA ALA A 14 8.59 -3.16 1.42
C ALA A 14 7.95 -3.99 2.55
N ALA A 15 6.78 -3.57 3.07
CA ALA A 15 6.01 -4.37 4.04
C ALA A 15 5.58 -5.73 3.46
N ILE A 16 5.13 -5.78 2.20
CA ILE A 16 4.80 -7.05 1.52
C ILE A 16 5.99 -8.01 1.54
N TYR A 17 7.22 -7.48 1.46
CA TYR A 17 8.47 -8.25 1.58
C TYR A 17 9.05 -8.31 3.00
N ASN A 18 8.20 -8.17 4.03
CA ASN A 18 8.53 -8.32 5.46
C ASN A 18 9.39 -7.20 6.07
N ALA A 19 9.50 -6.03 5.46
CA ALA A 19 10.07 -4.90 6.18
C ALA A 19 9.15 -4.51 7.35
N LYS A 20 9.75 -4.36 8.54
CA LYS A 20 9.04 -4.04 9.79
C LYS A 20 9.18 -2.58 10.21
N GLY A 21 10.04 -1.83 9.52
CA GLY A 21 10.25 -0.41 9.78
C GLY A 21 10.57 0.34 8.51
N PHE A 22 10.21 1.63 8.50
CA PHE A 22 10.39 2.50 7.34
C PHE A 22 11.02 3.80 7.79
N TYR A 23 11.99 4.26 7.02
CA TYR A 23 12.66 5.51 7.26
C TYR A 23 12.64 6.37 5.99
N TYR A 24 12.00 7.52 6.05
CA TYR A 24 12.05 8.49 4.98
C TYR A 24 13.29 9.38 5.15
N PHE A 25 14.28 9.14 4.35
CA PHE A 25 15.42 10.02 4.20
C PHE A 25 15.12 11.04 3.11
N SER A 26 15.19 12.29 3.25
CA SER A 26 15.70 13.11 4.34
C SER A 26 14.93 14.42 4.41
N TYR A 27 14.76 14.95 5.60
CA TYR A 27 14.26 16.31 5.84
C TYR A 27 14.99 17.35 4.99
N HIS A 28 16.32 17.27 4.90
CA HIS A 28 17.14 18.19 4.11
C HIS A 28 16.78 18.21 2.62
N ALA A 29 16.49 17.05 2.02
CA ALA A 29 16.08 16.98 0.62
C ALA A 29 14.71 17.62 0.37
N ILE A 30 13.80 17.55 1.35
CA ILE A 30 12.46 18.14 1.23
C ILE A 30 12.50 19.65 1.45
N PHE A 31 13.15 20.10 2.53
CA PHE A 31 13.04 21.48 2.98
C PHE A 31 14.17 22.38 2.48
N ALA A 32 15.42 21.94 2.51
CA ALA A 32 16.52 22.76 2.04
C ALA A 32 16.67 22.65 0.51
N LYS A 33 17.25 21.56 0.02
CA LYS A 33 17.54 21.41 -1.40
C LYS A 33 16.29 21.43 -2.30
N GLY A 34 15.18 20.89 -1.84
CA GLY A 34 13.94 20.94 -2.60
C GLY A 34 13.46 22.36 -2.83
N ASN A 35 13.53 23.23 -1.79
CA ASN A 35 13.12 24.62 -1.89
C ASN A 35 14.09 25.51 -2.67
N GLU A 36 15.36 25.11 -2.85
CA GLU A 36 16.28 25.77 -3.76
C GLU A 36 15.84 25.64 -5.23
N VAL A 37 15.23 24.51 -5.58
CA VAL A 37 14.76 24.22 -6.95
C VAL A 37 13.32 24.70 -7.17
N ASP A 38 12.43 24.48 -6.20
CA ASP A 38 11.04 24.96 -6.18
C ASP A 38 10.75 25.53 -4.78
N PRO A 39 10.61 26.85 -4.62
CA PRO A 39 10.37 27.48 -3.31
C PRO A 39 9.17 26.91 -2.54
N LYS A 40 8.23 26.27 -3.25
CA LYS A 40 7.06 25.60 -2.66
C LYS A 40 7.21 24.08 -2.56
N HIS A 41 8.42 23.55 -2.74
CA HIS A 41 8.64 22.10 -2.74
C HIS A 41 8.21 21.45 -1.41
N SER A 42 8.64 22.01 -0.30
CA SER A 42 8.29 21.49 1.03
C SER A 42 6.78 21.55 1.32
N GLU A 43 6.11 22.61 0.89
CA GLU A 43 4.65 22.75 1.03
C GLU A 43 3.89 21.65 0.28
N LYS A 44 4.43 21.21 -0.86
CA LYS A 44 3.84 20.13 -1.69
C LYS A 44 4.21 18.73 -1.22
N MET A 45 5.47 18.55 -0.79
CA MET A 45 6.00 17.22 -0.45
C MET A 45 5.67 16.78 0.96
N TRP A 46 5.75 17.68 1.93
CA TRP A 46 5.53 17.31 3.33
C TRP A 46 4.15 16.72 3.61
N PRO A 47 3.04 17.26 3.11
CA PRO A 47 1.74 16.65 3.29
C PRO A 47 1.66 15.22 2.74
N ARG A 48 2.32 14.94 1.61
CA ARG A 48 2.35 13.60 1.00
C ARG A 48 3.11 12.58 1.86
N VAL A 49 4.26 13.00 2.40
CA VAL A 49 5.05 12.17 3.33
C VAL A 49 4.28 11.94 4.62
N ALA A 50 3.66 12.98 5.17
CA ALA A 50 2.85 12.88 6.38
C ALA A 50 1.63 11.96 6.19
N SER A 51 0.95 12.06 5.06
CA SER A 51 -0.17 11.17 4.70
C SER A 51 0.27 9.70 4.65
N SER A 52 1.40 9.43 3.99
CA SER A 52 1.98 8.09 3.94
C SER A 52 2.36 7.57 5.33
N GLY A 53 3.02 8.40 6.16
CA GLY A 53 3.36 8.05 7.54
C GLY A 53 2.14 7.75 8.40
N ASN A 54 1.08 8.54 8.27
CA ASN A 54 -0.18 8.32 8.98
C ASN A 54 -0.84 6.99 8.60
N LEU A 55 -0.81 6.62 7.31
CA LEU A 55 -1.31 5.32 6.88
C LEU A 55 -0.47 4.18 7.46
N LEU A 56 0.86 4.28 7.41
CA LEU A 56 1.75 3.28 7.99
C LEU A 56 1.53 3.11 9.50
N ASN A 57 1.32 4.19 10.24
CA ASN A 57 0.98 4.13 11.66
C ASN A 57 -0.34 3.39 11.91
N LYS A 58 -1.36 3.60 11.08
CA LYS A 58 -2.62 2.84 11.15
C LYS A 58 -2.43 1.36 10.86
N LEU A 59 -1.49 1.03 9.99
CA LEU A 59 -1.19 -0.36 9.59
C LEU A 59 -0.17 -1.04 10.51
N ALA A 60 0.48 -0.29 11.40
CA ALA A 60 1.51 -0.84 12.30
C ALA A 60 1.04 -2.09 13.08
N PRO A 61 -0.17 -2.16 13.67
CA PRO A 61 -0.63 -3.36 14.36
C PRO A 61 -0.67 -4.61 13.49
N TYR A 62 -0.87 -4.46 12.18
CA TYR A 62 -0.89 -5.56 11.21
C TYR A 62 0.51 -5.90 10.73
N ILE A 63 1.30 -4.90 10.32
CA ILE A 63 2.65 -5.10 9.78
C ILE A 63 3.62 -5.66 10.84
N MET A 64 3.45 -5.22 12.09
CA MET A 64 4.28 -5.65 13.22
C MET A 64 3.81 -6.95 13.88
N GLY A 65 2.63 -7.46 13.52
CA GLY A 65 2.10 -8.69 14.06
C GLY A 65 3.05 -9.88 13.85
N ASP A 66 3.07 -10.81 14.80
CA ASP A 66 3.97 -11.97 14.81
C ASP A 66 3.58 -13.05 13.78
N LYS A 67 2.35 -13.03 13.30
CA LYS A 67 1.85 -14.00 12.32
C LYS A 67 2.27 -13.63 10.91
N THR A 68 3.23 -14.37 10.39
CA THR A 68 3.67 -14.22 8.99
C THR A 68 2.73 -14.97 8.06
N THR A 69 2.25 -14.29 7.02
CA THR A 69 1.53 -14.93 5.91
C THR A 69 2.40 -14.93 4.66
N PRO A 70 2.23 -15.90 3.75
CA PRO A 70 2.93 -15.86 2.47
C PRO A 70 2.42 -14.70 1.60
N GLU A 71 3.21 -14.33 0.60
CA GLU A 71 2.75 -13.44 -0.47
C GLU A 71 1.53 -14.06 -1.16
N MET A 72 0.56 -13.24 -1.51
CA MET A 72 -0.68 -13.71 -2.14
C MET A 72 -0.43 -14.16 -3.57
N LYS A 73 -1.10 -15.25 -3.96
CA LYS A 73 -1.19 -15.64 -5.36
C LYS A 73 -2.19 -14.74 -6.06
N ILE A 74 -1.72 -14.00 -7.05
CA ILE A 74 -2.53 -13.07 -7.83
C ILE A 74 -2.57 -13.55 -9.27
N ASN A 75 -3.76 -13.76 -9.79
CA ASN A 75 -3.96 -14.22 -11.16
C ASN A 75 -3.86 -13.03 -12.12
N ASN A 76 -2.66 -12.68 -12.54
CA ASN A 76 -2.40 -11.79 -13.64
C ASN A 76 -1.32 -12.39 -14.55
N LYS A 77 -1.43 -12.14 -15.85
CA LYS A 77 -0.44 -12.58 -16.84
C LYS A 77 0.91 -11.86 -16.70
N ILE A 78 0.92 -10.76 -15.99
CA ILE A 78 2.08 -9.89 -15.78
C ILE A 78 2.15 -9.69 -14.27
N ALA A 79 3.23 -10.15 -13.64
CA ALA A 79 3.41 -10.13 -12.17
C ALA A 79 3.61 -8.70 -11.62
N THR A 80 2.69 -7.80 -11.90
CA THR A 80 2.78 -6.37 -11.61
C THR A 80 2.02 -5.94 -10.37
N LEU A 81 1.06 -6.74 -9.92
CA LEU A 81 0.40 -6.55 -8.64
C LEU A 81 1.05 -7.47 -7.59
N ARG A 82 1.46 -6.91 -6.48
CA ARG A 82 1.95 -7.62 -5.30
C ARG A 82 0.95 -7.47 -4.17
N GLY A 83 0.81 -8.50 -3.38
CA GLY A 83 -0.12 -8.45 -2.26
C GLY A 83 0.27 -9.39 -1.12
N ARG A 84 -0.05 -8.98 0.10
CA ARG A 84 0.10 -9.80 1.30
C ARG A 84 -1.02 -9.53 2.29
N ARG A 85 -1.46 -10.59 2.96
CA ARG A 85 -2.34 -10.50 4.12
C ARG A 85 -1.48 -10.35 5.37
N PHE A 86 -1.89 -9.47 6.24
CA PHE A 86 -1.28 -9.24 7.55
C PHE A 86 -2.31 -9.50 8.63
N ILE A 87 -1.91 -10.17 9.69
CA ILE A 87 -2.80 -10.54 10.78
C ILE A 87 -2.28 -9.86 12.05
N ALA A 88 -3.08 -8.96 12.60
CA ALA A 88 -2.78 -8.34 13.89
C ALA A 88 -2.93 -9.33 15.05
N ASP A 89 -2.40 -9.00 16.22
CA ASP A 89 -2.45 -9.87 17.40
C ASP A 89 -3.87 -10.19 17.85
N ASN A 90 -4.82 -9.26 17.62
CA ASN A 90 -6.24 -9.48 17.88
C ASN A 90 -6.94 -10.37 16.84
N GLY A 91 -6.21 -10.89 15.85
CA GLY A 91 -6.72 -11.76 14.80
C GLY A 91 -7.37 -11.04 13.61
N LYS A 92 -7.58 -9.72 13.64
CA LYS A 92 -8.07 -8.96 12.48
C LYS A 92 -7.02 -8.89 11.38
N GLU A 93 -7.50 -8.78 10.15
CA GLU A 93 -6.64 -8.79 8.96
C GLU A 93 -6.61 -7.46 8.23
N ALA A 94 -5.45 -7.17 7.65
CA ALA A 94 -5.30 -6.18 6.59
C ALA A 94 -4.67 -6.83 5.36
N VAL A 95 -5.14 -6.45 4.18
CA VAL A 95 -4.56 -6.89 2.91
C VAL A 95 -3.94 -5.68 2.24
N ILE A 96 -2.64 -5.72 2.01
CA ILE A 96 -1.92 -4.67 1.30
C ILE A 96 -1.69 -5.13 -0.14
N LEU A 97 -2.08 -4.29 -1.09
CA LEU A 97 -1.94 -4.50 -2.53
C LEU A 97 -1.16 -3.33 -3.13
N VAL A 98 -0.16 -3.62 -3.96
CA VAL A 98 0.67 -2.60 -4.63
C VAL A 98 0.87 -2.98 -6.08
N SER A 99 0.48 -2.09 -6.99
CA SER A 99 0.86 -2.12 -8.40
C SER A 99 2.22 -1.45 -8.58
N ILE A 100 3.18 -2.16 -9.20
CA ILE A 100 4.57 -1.72 -9.33
C ILE A 100 4.93 -1.19 -10.71
N GLU A 101 3.99 -1.16 -11.65
CA GLU A 101 4.25 -0.68 -13.01
C GLU A 101 3.52 0.64 -13.30
N PRO A 102 4.16 1.55 -14.05
CA PRO A 102 3.57 2.82 -14.46
C PRO A 102 2.64 2.65 -15.67
N LYS A 103 1.75 1.67 -15.62
CA LYS A 103 0.75 1.36 -16.66
C LYS A 103 -0.51 0.78 -16.05
N ALA A 104 -1.56 0.66 -16.87
CA ALA A 104 -2.82 0.06 -16.44
C ALA A 104 -2.61 -1.41 -16.01
N VAL A 105 -3.12 -1.74 -14.84
CA VAL A 105 -3.10 -3.07 -14.23
C VAL A 105 -4.53 -3.45 -13.86
N GLU A 106 -4.93 -4.64 -14.26
CA GLU A 106 -6.13 -5.31 -13.80
C GLU A 106 -5.76 -6.72 -13.34
N ALA A 107 -6.10 -7.07 -12.11
CA ALA A 107 -5.76 -8.37 -11.54
C ALA A 107 -6.85 -8.87 -10.61
N PHE A 108 -6.98 -10.20 -10.55
CA PHE A 108 -7.91 -10.87 -9.67
C PHE A 108 -7.16 -11.63 -8.58
N PHE A 109 -7.73 -11.65 -7.39
CA PHE A 109 -7.19 -12.38 -6.25
C PHE A 109 -8.34 -12.89 -5.37
N GLU A 110 -8.01 -13.83 -4.48
CA GLU A 110 -8.97 -14.44 -3.59
C GLU A 110 -8.68 -14.08 -2.13
N LEU A 111 -9.74 -13.83 -1.37
CA LEU A 111 -9.72 -13.68 0.07
C LEU A 111 -10.68 -14.69 0.71
N PRO A 112 -10.44 -15.06 1.99
CA PRO A 112 -11.31 -15.98 2.69
C PRO A 112 -12.77 -15.54 2.67
N ASP A 113 -13.63 -16.47 2.32
CA ASP A 113 -15.07 -16.28 2.41
C ASP A 113 -15.51 -16.10 3.88
N GLY A 114 -16.52 -15.28 4.08
CA GLY A 114 -17.07 -15.00 5.41
C GLY A 114 -16.46 -13.78 6.10
N LYS A 115 -15.34 -13.27 5.63
CA LYS A 115 -14.77 -12.01 6.10
C LYS A 115 -15.26 -10.82 5.28
N LYS A 116 -15.54 -9.72 5.96
CA LYS A 116 -15.87 -8.44 5.31
C LYS A 116 -14.65 -7.54 5.35
N TYR A 117 -14.32 -6.96 4.21
CA TYR A 117 -13.21 -6.03 4.08
C TYR A 117 -13.68 -4.70 3.51
N LYS A 118 -13.15 -3.63 4.07
CA LYS A 118 -13.32 -2.27 3.55
C LYS A 118 -12.05 -1.85 2.82
N SER A 119 -12.19 -1.50 1.54
CA SER A 119 -11.13 -0.88 0.77
C SER A 119 -10.95 0.59 1.19
N LEU A 120 -9.72 1.03 1.38
CA LEU A 120 -9.42 2.41 1.75
C LEU A 120 -9.38 3.35 0.53
N ARG A 121 -9.12 2.82 -0.67
CA ARG A 121 -8.96 3.63 -1.89
C ARG A 121 -9.92 3.23 -3.02
N ASN A 122 -10.75 2.22 -2.81
CA ASN A 122 -11.67 1.68 -3.82
C ASN A 122 -10.98 1.20 -5.12
N LYS A 123 -9.70 0.80 -5.03
CA LYS A 123 -8.97 0.19 -6.15
C LYS A 123 -9.21 -1.31 -6.22
N ALA A 124 -9.52 -1.93 -5.08
CA ALA A 124 -9.93 -3.31 -4.98
C ALA A 124 -11.42 -3.40 -4.67
N VAL A 125 -12.16 -4.13 -5.49
CA VAL A 125 -13.60 -4.32 -5.35
C VAL A 125 -13.96 -5.81 -5.35
N LYS A 126 -14.93 -6.20 -4.53
CA LYS A 126 -15.43 -7.58 -4.50
C LYS A 126 -16.27 -7.84 -5.74
N THR A 127 -15.96 -8.89 -6.49
CA THR A 127 -16.65 -9.26 -7.73
C THR A 127 -17.44 -10.56 -7.62
N GLY A 128 -17.17 -11.36 -6.59
CA GLY A 128 -17.83 -12.65 -6.37
C GLY A 128 -17.59 -13.19 -4.97
N LYS A 129 -17.98 -14.44 -4.75
CA LYS A 129 -17.76 -15.15 -3.51
C LYS A 129 -16.25 -15.38 -3.31
N GLY A 130 -15.65 -14.65 -2.38
CA GLY A 130 -14.21 -14.69 -2.13
C GLY A 130 -13.34 -14.00 -3.19
N THR A 131 -13.88 -13.63 -4.36
CA THR A 131 -13.12 -13.08 -5.47
C THR A 131 -13.14 -11.56 -5.45
N TRP A 132 -11.97 -10.98 -5.65
CA TRP A 132 -11.73 -9.54 -5.70
C TRP A 132 -10.99 -9.17 -6.97
N LYS A 133 -11.22 -7.95 -7.44
CA LYS A 133 -10.56 -7.34 -8.59
C LYS A 133 -9.86 -6.06 -8.13
N PHE A 134 -8.58 -5.93 -8.44
CA PHE A 134 -7.82 -4.68 -8.31
C PHE A 134 -7.67 -4.05 -9.69
N ALA A 135 -7.83 -2.72 -9.77
CA ALA A 135 -7.56 -1.97 -11.00
C ALA A 135 -6.88 -0.64 -10.69
N SER A 136 -5.85 -0.33 -11.47
CA SER A 136 -5.16 0.96 -11.45
C SER A 136 -4.61 1.31 -12.84
N ASP A 137 -4.32 2.58 -13.06
CA ASP A 137 -3.77 3.11 -14.32
C ASP A 137 -2.25 3.37 -14.25
N ASN A 138 -1.66 3.22 -13.06
CA ASN A 138 -0.26 3.56 -12.77
C ASN A 138 0.21 2.80 -11.52
N ILE A 139 1.44 3.10 -11.06
CA ILE A 139 1.90 2.71 -9.73
C ILE A 139 0.88 3.25 -8.71
N ASP A 140 0.27 2.34 -7.98
CA ASP A 140 -0.79 2.64 -7.02
C ASP A 140 -0.88 1.52 -5.98
N TYR A 141 -1.72 1.72 -4.98
CA TYR A 141 -1.94 0.74 -3.93
C TYR A 141 -3.41 0.74 -3.48
N ASP A 142 -3.79 -0.30 -2.79
CA ASP A 142 -4.97 -0.33 -1.94
C ASP A 142 -4.68 -1.09 -0.66
N VAL A 143 -5.46 -0.79 0.35
CA VAL A 143 -5.46 -1.52 1.62
C VAL A 143 -6.88 -1.92 1.94
N LEU A 144 -7.09 -3.21 2.14
CA LEU A 144 -8.35 -3.76 2.61
C LEU A 144 -8.22 -4.06 4.11
N ILE A 145 -9.11 -3.52 4.92
CA ILE A 145 -9.13 -3.76 6.37
C ILE A 145 -10.38 -4.56 6.72
N GLU A 146 -10.22 -5.63 7.48
CA GLU A 146 -11.32 -6.42 8.02
C GLU A 146 -12.17 -5.59 8.98
N GLU A 147 -13.49 -5.57 8.73
CA GLU A 147 -14.49 -4.83 9.53
C GLU A 147 -14.84 -5.51 10.86
#